data_f1f7dd886300c6d87d21d61b44a926d7
#
_entry.id   f1f7dd886300c6d87d21d61b44a926d7
#
_cell.length_a   1.000
_cell.length_b   1.000
_cell.length_c   1.000
_cell.angle_alpha   90.00
_cell.angle_beta   90.00
_cell.angle_gamma   90.00
#
_symmetry.space_group_name_H-M   'P 1'
#
loop_
_entity.id
_entity.type
_entity.pdbx_description
1 polymer ?
#
loop_
_entity_poly.entity_id
_entity_poly.type
_entity_poly.pdbx_seq_one_letter_code
_entity_poly.pdbx_strand_id
1 'polypeptide(L)'
;MAVVHFPRQFMLYTDQHKTHEAEGLCVNDVLGNLTARFPALIGPVFSEDLHPLPFVGLFVNGVPVMSAQDRGRVLDSNAQLILINAVAGG
;
A
#
# COMPACT_ATOMS: atom_id res chain seq x y z
N MET A 1 5.28 3.73 -13.45
CA MET A 1 4.50 2.91 -12.51
C MET A 1 5.09 2.98 -11.12
N ALA A 2 4.26 2.94 -10.12
CA ALA A 2 4.72 2.83 -8.75
C ALA A 2 5.05 1.36 -8.43
N VAL A 3 6.03 1.15 -7.56
CA VAL A 3 6.36 -0.19 -7.07
C VAL A 3 5.91 -0.27 -5.62
N VAL A 4 5.06 -1.25 -5.31
CA VAL A 4 4.56 -1.47 -3.96
C VAL A 4 5.34 -2.62 -3.34
N HIS A 5 5.88 -2.41 -2.15
CA HIS A 5 6.65 -3.41 -1.40
C HIS A 5 5.81 -3.94 -0.25
N PHE A 6 5.76 -5.26 -0.13
CA PHE A 6 4.96 -5.93 0.90
C PHE A 6 5.87 -6.51 1.97
N PRO A 7 5.52 -6.35 3.26
CA PRO A 7 6.22 -7.08 4.30
C PRO A 7 5.84 -8.56 4.23
N ARG A 8 6.66 -9.39 4.83
CA ARG A 8 6.47 -10.84 4.82
C ARG A 8 5.06 -11.24 5.30
N GLN A 9 4.55 -10.55 6.32
CA GLN A 9 3.25 -10.85 6.92
C GLN A 9 2.08 -10.69 5.94
N PHE A 10 2.27 -9.86 4.88
CA PHE A 10 1.19 -9.61 3.92
C PHE A 10 1.32 -10.43 2.64
N MET A 11 2.42 -11.16 2.48
CA MET A 11 2.68 -11.91 1.24
C MET A 11 1.67 -13.02 1.00
N LEU A 12 1.07 -13.52 2.04
CA LEU A 12 0.00 -14.51 1.94
C LEU A 12 -1.23 -13.94 1.19
N TYR A 13 -1.41 -12.60 1.18
CA TYR A 13 -2.51 -11.94 0.50
C TYR A 13 -2.12 -11.48 -0.91
N THR A 14 -0.87 -11.62 -1.30
CA THR A 14 -0.33 -11.13 -2.56
C THR A 14 0.29 -12.24 -3.41
N ASP A 15 -0.21 -13.46 -3.27
CA ASP A 15 0.28 -14.63 -4.01
C ASP A 15 1.79 -14.81 -3.84
N GLN A 16 2.30 -14.53 -2.63
CA GLN A 16 3.73 -14.63 -2.27
C GLN A 16 4.63 -13.63 -3.00
N HIS A 17 4.05 -12.59 -3.61
CA HIS A 17 4.84 -11.52 -4.21
C HIS A 17 5.39 -10.58 -3.14
N LYS A 18 6.66 -10.24 -3.25
CA LYS A 18 7.30 -9.26 -2.37
C LYS A 18 7.06 -7.84 -2.85
N THR A 19 6.87 -7.68 -4.15
CA THR A 19 6.64 -6.39 -4.79
C THR A 19 5.62 -6.54 -5.90
N HIS A 20 4.98 -5.43 -6.25
CA HIS A 20 4.06 -5.40 -7.39
C HIS A 20 4.08 -4.01 -7.99
N GLU A 21 4.21 -3.94 -9.31
CA GLU A 21 4.09 -2.68 -10.02
C GLU A 21 2.62 -2.36 -10.24
N ALA A 22 2.21 -1.16 -9.88
CA ALA A 22 0.83 -0.72 -10.03
C ALA A 22 0.78 0.66 -10.68
N GLU A 23 -0.16 0.85 -11.58
CA GLU A 23 -0.40 2.15 -12.20
C GLU A 23 -1.18 3.05 -11.26
N GLY A 24 -1.02 4.36 -11.44
CA GLY A 24 -1.77 5.35 -10.70
C GLY A 24 -1.02 6.67 -10.65
N LEU A 25 -1.76 7.78 -10.65
CA LEU A 25 -1.18 9.11 -10.54
C LEU A 25 -0.94 9.54 -9.11
N CYS A 26 -1.64 8.90 -8.18
CA CYS A 26 -1.54 9.20 -6.75
C CYS A 26 -1.69 7.91 -5.95
N VAL A 27 -1.50 7.99 -4.64
CA VAL A 27 -1.60 6.82 -3.76
C VAL A 27 -2.97 6.16 -3.87
N ASN A 28 -4.06 6.95 -3.89
CA ASN A 28 -5.41 6.38 -4.00
C ASN A 28 -5.57 5.53 -5.25
N ASP A 29 -5.06 6.00 -6.38
CA ASP A 29 -5.14 5.24 -7.64
C ASP A 29 -4.34 3.95 -7.55
N VAL A 30 -3.13 4.03 -7.00
CA VAL A 30 -2.26 2.86 -6.85
C VAL A 30 -2.91 1.82 -5.94
N LEU A 31 -3.49 2.24 -4.81
CA LEU A 31 -4.16 1.32 -3.89
C LEU A 31 -5.41 0.69 -4.54
N GLY A 32 -6.14 1.46 -5.33
CA GLY A 32 -7.28 0.93 -6.07
C GLY A 32 -6.87 -0.17 -7.05
N ASN A 33 -5.81 0.07 -7.81
CA ASN A 33 -5.30 -0.92 -8.76
C ASN A 33 -4.68 -2.12 -8.06
N LEU A 34 -3.97 -1.86 -6.95
CA LEU A 34 -3.36 -2.92 -6.14
C LEU A 34 -4.42 -3.87 -5.58
N THR A 35 -5.49 -3.33 -5.00
CA THR A 35 -6.55 -4.15 -4.39
C THR A 35 -7.43 -4.80 -5.43
N ALA A 36 -7.51 -4.25 -6.64
CA ALA A 36 -8.16 -4.95 -7.75
C ALA A 36 -7.38 -6.21 -8.15
N ARG A 37 -6.05 -6.15 -8.10
CA ARG A 37 -5.19 -7.30 -8.40
C ARG A 37 -5.12 -8.30 -7.24
N PHE A 38 -5.08 -7.79 -6.00
CA PHE A 38 -4.99 -8.62 -4.79
C PHE A 38 -6.13 -8.26 -3.83
N PRO A 39 -7.36 -8.67 -4.14
CA PRO A 39 -8.51 -8.31 -3.31
C PRO A 39 -8.44 -8.85 -1.89
N ALA A 40 -7.63 -9.87 -1.64
CA ALA A 40 -7.43 -10.42 -0.31
C ALA A 40 -6.78 -9.43 0.67
N LEU A 41 -6.19 -8.34 0.16
CA LEU A 41 -5.66 -7.28 1.01
C LEU A 41 -6.75 -6.48 1.71
N ILE A 42 -7.97 -6.45 1.15
CA ILE A 42 -9.09 -5.75 1.76
C ILE A 42 -9.61 -6.58 2.93
N GLY A 43 -9.64 -5.99 4.08
CA GLY A 43 -9.98 -6.63 5.35
C GLY A 43 -8.75 -6.73 6.25
N PRO A 44 -7.75 -7.57 5.91
CA PRO A 44 -6.56 -7.71 6.78
C PRO A 44 -5.61 -6.52 6.76
N VAL A 45 -5.51 -5.80 5.63
CA VAL A 45 -4.52 -4.72 5.45
C VAL A 45 -5.18 -3.38 5.25
N PHE A 46 -6.21 -3.32 4.42
CA PHE A 46 -6.94 -2.10 4.12
C PHE A 46 -8.41 -2.26 4.48
N SER A 47 -9.06 -1.16 4.88
CA SER A 47 -10.51 -1.11 4.98
C SER A 47 -11.15 -1.11 3.59
N GLU A 48 -12.48 -1.22 3.54
CA GLU A 48 -13.20 -1.16 2.26
C GLU A 48 -12.99 0.16 1.54
N ASP A 49 -12.73 1.24 2.30
CA ASP A 49 -12.42 2.56 1.75
C ASP A 49 -10.95 2.70 1.35
N LEU A 50 -10.20 1.60 1.38
CA LEU A 50 -8.78 1.56 1.03
C LEU A 50 -7.90 2.41 1.93
N HIS A 51 -8.30 2.58 3.20
CA HIS A 51 -7.44 3.16 4.21
C HIS A 51 -6.65 2.05 4.88
N PRO A 52 -5.33 2.23 5.10
CA PRO A 52 -4.57 1.26 5.88
C PRO A 52 -5.17 1.11 7.28
N LEU A 53 -5.21 -0.14 7.76
CA LEU A 53 -5.66 -0.39 9.13
C LEU A 53 -4.68 0.21 10.13
N PRO A 54 -5.08 0.43 11.41
CA PRO A 54 -4.23 1.15 12.39
C PRO A 54 -2.83 0.58 12.58
N PHE A 55 -2.65 -0.74 12.38
CA PHE A 55 -1.34 -1.36 12.53
C PHE A 55 -0.55 -1.43 11.22
N VAL A 56 -1.07 -0.83 10.15
CA VAL A 56 -0.41 -0.84 8.85
C VAL A 56 0.18 0.54 8.60
N GLY A 57 1.48 0.58 8.32
CA GLY A 57 2.15 1.80 7.87
C GLY A 57 2.27 1.82 6.35
N LEU A 58 2.08 2.99 5.76
CA LEU A 58 2.25 3.20 4.33
C LEU A 58 3.18 4.39 4.12
N PHE A 59 4.22 4.18 3.33
CA PHE A 59 5.23 5.18 3.05
C PHE A 59 5.40 5.34 1.54
N VAL A 60 5.62 6.57 1.10
CA VAL A 60 5.98 6.86 -0.28
C VAL A 60 7.37 7.49 -0.27
N ASN A 61 8.32 6.82 -0.93
CA ASN A 61 9.71 7.28 -0.99
C ASN A 61 10.26 7.63 0.40
N GLY A 62 9.90 6.83 1.42
CA GLY A 62 10.36 7.01 2.78
C GLY A 62 9.55 7.99 3.62
N VAL A 63 8.52 8.63 3.06
CA VAL A 63 7.70 9.61 3.76
C VAL A 63 6.34 8.97 4.11
N PRO A 64 5.92 9.05 5.40
CA PRO A 64 4.63 8.46 5.79
C PRO A 64 3.45 9.12 5.06
N VAL A 65 2.48 8.32 4.67
CA VAL A 65 1.20 8.78 4.13
C VAL A 65 0.23 8.87 5.29
N MET A 66 -0.11 10.08 5.72
CA MET A 66 -0.88 10.30 6.95
C MET A 66 -2.26 10.91 6.71
N SER A 67 -2.45 11.61 5.59
CA SER A 67 -3.67 12.38 5.37
C SER A 67 -4.28 12.10 4.01
N ALA A 68 -5.53 12.55 3.83
CA ALA A 68 -6.17 12.50 2.53
C ALA A 68 -5.39 13.29 1.49
N GLN A 69 -4.77 14.40 1.91
CA GLN A 69 -3.95 15.20 1.01
C GLN A 69 -2.74 14.40 0.54
N ASP A 70 -2.07 13.67 1.43
CA ASP A 70 -0.94 12.83 1.06
C ASP A 70 -1.36 11.76 0.04
N ARG A 71 -2.54 11.17 0.23
CA ARG A 71 -3.04 10.12 -0.67
C ARG A 71 -3.42 10.65 -2.05
N GLY A 72 -3.75 11.94 -2.14
CA GLY A 72 -4.10 12.58 -3.40
C GLY A 72 -2.94 13.20 -4.15
N ARG A 73 -1.76 13.27 -3.52
CA ARG A 73 -0.59 13.90 -4.12
C ARG A 73 -0.10 13.10 -5.34
N VAL A 74 0.29 13.81 -6.39
CA VAL A 74 0.82 13.19 -7.60
C VAL A 74 2.14 12.49 -7.29
N LEU A 75 2.26 11.26 -7.75
CA LEU A 75 3.44 10.42 -7.54
C LEU A 75 4.40 10.57 -8.72
N ASP A 76 5.69 10.43 -8.42
CA ASP A 76 6.71 10.30 -9.46
C ASP A 76 6.54 8.97 -10.20
N SER A 77 7.06 8.92 -11.42
CA SER A 77 6.91 7.73 -12.27
C SER A 77 7.51 6.46 -11.67
N ASN A 78 8.46 6.58 -10.75
CA ASN A 78 9.14 5.46 -10.11
C ASN A 78 8.93 5.47 -8.60
N ALA A 79 7.79 5.95 -8.13
CA ALA A 79 7.51 6.03 -6.71
C ALA A 79 7.58 4.66 -6.05
N GLN A 80 8.18 4.61 -4.86
CA GLN A 80 8.30 3.40 -4.06
C GLN A 80 7.32 3.49 -2.90
N LEU A 81 6.29 2.65 -2.93
CA LEU A 81 5.33 2.54 -1.83
C LEU A 81 5.72 1.35 -0.97
N ILE A 82 5.86 1.59 0.32
CA ILE A 82 6.27 0.54 1.25
C ILE A 82 5.17 0.38 2.29
N LEU A 83 4.66 -0.84 2.40
CA LEU A 83 3.72 -1.23 3.44
C LEU A 83 4.51 -1.90 4.56
N ILE A 84 4.20 -1.56 5.79
CA ILE A 84 4.79 -2.23 6.96
C ILE A 84 3.70 -2.70 7.89
N ASN A 85 4.00 -3.77 8.62
CA ASN A 85 3.15 -4.27 9.69
C ASN A 85 3.70 -3.74 11.01
N ALA A 86 3.06 -2.71 11.54
CA ALA A 86 3.52 -2.01 12.73
C ALA A 86 2.83 -2.51 14.00
N VAL A 87 2.63 -3.81 14.10
CA VAL A 87 1.99 -4.40 15.29
C VAL A 87 2.90 -4.24 16.50
N ALA A 88 2.39 -3.60 17.55
CA ALA A 88 3.14 -3.38 18.78
C ALA A 88 3.46 -4.73 19.43
N GLY A 89 4.72 -4.88 19.85
CA GLY A 89 5.17 -6.10 20.51
C GLY A 89 5.37 -7.29 19.58
N GLY A 90 5.11 -7.06 18.31
CA GLY A 90 5.29 -8.08 17.29
C GLY A 90 6.68 -8.13 16.74
#